data_4a2b2c3e268824202f5db916536869c7
#
_entry.id   4a2b2c3e268824202f5db916536869c7
#
_cell.length_a   1.000
_cell.length_b   1.000
_cell.length_c   1.000
_cell.angle_alpha   90.00
_cell.angle_beta   90.00
_cell.angle_gamma   90.00
#
_symmetry.space_group_name_H-M   'P 1'
#
loop_
_entity.id
_entity.type
_entity.pdbx_description
1 polymer ?
#
loop_
_entity_poly.entity_id
_entity_poly.type
_entity_poly.pdbx_seq_one_letter_code
_entity_poly.pdbx_strand_id
1 'polypeptide(L)'
;MSENNYRIDYVEFTANDIKGTKNFYSTVFGWKFEDYGMDYTSFHDGRISGGFAKGVPVIKGGPLLVIYADDLALIYSRIIAAGGRITKPTFEFPGGRRFHFTDPNGNLLAVWSDK
;
A
#
# COMPACT_ATOMS: atom_id res chain seq x y z
N MET A 1 9.04 10.32 27.85
CA MET A 1 9.58 10.49 26.51
C MET A 1 9.15 9.33 25.63
N SER A 2 8.70 9.60 24.43
CA SER A 2 8.19 8.55 23.54
C SER A 2 9.33 7.83 22.84
N GLU A 3 9.24 6.51 22.73
CA GLU A 3 10.15 5.70 21.92
C GLU A 3 10.04 6.05 20.43
N ASN A 4 8.93 6.68 20.02
CA ASN A 4 8.67 6.99 18.61
C ASN A 4 9.23 8.35 18.18
N ASN A 5 9.88 9.05 19.10
CA ASN A 5 10.43 10.37 18.77
C ASN A 5 11.38 10.27 17.57
N TYR A 6 11.18 11.12 16.56
CA TYR A 6 11.98 11.21 15.33
C TYR A 6 11.80 10.03 14.35
N ARG A 7 10.84 9.15 14.57
CA ARG A 7 10.54 8.03 13.68
C ARG A 7 9.38 8.39 12.77
N ILE A 8 9.32 7.73 11.60
CA ILE A 8 8.18 7.89 10.70
C ILE A 8 6.94 7.33 11.40
N ASP A 9 5.90 8.15 11.48
CA ASP A 9 4.71 7.83 12.25
C ASP A 9 3.50 7.53 11.38
N TYR A 10 3.45 8.15 10.21
CA TYR A 10 2.24 8.14 9.39
C TYR A 10 2.59 8.28 7.93
N VAL A 11 1.87 7.55 7.06
CA VAL A 11 2.04 7.63 5.61
C VAL A 11 0.71 7.99 4.99
N GLU A 12 0.66 9.05 4.18
CA GLU A 12 -0.57 9.46 3.55
C GLU A 12 -0.48 9.33 2.03
N PHE A 13 -1.47 8.64 1.46
CA PHE A 13 -1.64 8.46 0.03
C PHE A 13 -2.83 9.27 -0.45
N THR A 14 -3.00 9.35 -1.76
CA THR A 14 -4.20 9.92 -2.35
C THR A 14 -5.14 8.82 -2.82
N ALA A 15 -6.42 9.13 -2.90
CA ALA A 15 -7.43 8.21 -3.38
C ALA A 15 -8.42 8.93 -4.29
N ASN A 16 -8.88 8.23 -5.33
CA ASN A 16 -9.98 8.69 -6.17
C ASN A 16 -11.32 8.23 -5.60
N ASP A 17 -11.33 7.07 -4.96
CA ASP A 17 -12.51 6.43 -4.43
C ASP A 17 -12.16 5.78 -3.09
N ILE A 18 -12.66 6.34 -2.00
CA ILE A 18 -12.35 5.84 -0.65
C ILE A 18 -12.86 4.41 -0.46
N LYS A 19 -14.10 4.14 -0.88
CA LYS A 19 -14.69 2.81 -0.72
C LYS A 19 -13.92 1.76 -1.47
N GLY A 20 -13.57 2.02 -2.72
CA GLY A 20 -12.79 1.10 -3.54
C GLY A 20 -11.39 0.89 -2.99
N THR A 21 -10.78 1.94 -2.44
CA THR A 21 -9.47 1.87 -1.81
C THR A 21 -9.49 0.95 -0.58
N LYS A 22 -10.46 1.14 0.31
CA LYS A 22 -10.62 0.28 1.49
C LYS A 22 -10.81 -1.17 1.07
N ASN A 23 -11.66 -1.40 0.08
CA ASN A 23 -11.93 -2.74 -0.40
C ASN A 23 -10.65 -3.41 -0.94
N PHE A 24 -9.87 -2.69 -1.72
CA PHE A 24 -8.62 -3.21 -2.27
C PHE A 24 -7.65 -3.63 -1.16
N TYR A 25 -7.31 -2.71 -0.27
CA TYR A 25 -6.28 -2.96 0.74
C TYR A 25 -6.73 -3.94 1.83
N SER A 26 -8.01 -3.94 2.20
CA SER A 26 -8.51 -4.91 3.15
C SER A 26 -8.55 -6.31 2.55
N THR A 27 -8.92 -6.44 1.28
CA THR A 27 -9.00 -7.72 0.59
C THR A 27 -7.62 -8.31 0.32
N VAL A 28 -6.68 -7.49 -0.15
CA VAL A 28 -5.35 -7.97 -0.55
C VAL A 28 -4.44 -8.16 0.67
N PHE A 29 -4.39 -7.17 1.56
CA PHE A 29 -3.42 -7.13 2.64
C PHE A 29 -4.01 -7.27 4.05
N GLY A 30 -5.33 -7.23 4.18
CA GLY A 30 -5.98 -7.34 5.48
C GLY A 30 -5.87 -6.08 6.34
N TRP A 31 -5.62 -4.93 5.75
CA TRP A 31 -5.52 -3.67 6.49
C TRP A 31 -6.87 -3.30 7.11
N LYS A 32 -6.83 -2.65 8.25
CA LYS A 32 -8.01 -2.15 8.96
C LYS A 32 -8.17 -0.67 8.70
N PHE A 33 -9.43 -0.22 8.61
CA PHE A 33 -9.75 1.16 8.23
C PHE A 33 -10.67 1.82 9.22
N GLU A 34 -10.53 3.14 9.35
CA GLU A 34 -11.44 3.99 10.11
C GLU A 34 -11.67 5.27 9.32
N ASP A 35 -12.94 5.56 9.02
CA ASP A 35 -13.31 6.72 8.22
C ASP A 35 -13.36 7.99 9.07
N TYR A 36 -12.90 9.09 8.49
CA TYR A 36 -13.01 10.43 9.04
C TYR A 36 -13.69 11.31 7.99
N GLY A 37 -15.01 11.29 7.98
CA GLY A 37 -15.80 11.92 6.93
C GLY A 37 -15.83 11.08 5.66
N MET A 38 -16.25 11.69 4.55
CA MET A 38 -16.42 10.99 3.27
C MET A 38 -15.19 11.02 2.40
N ASP A 39 -14.25 11.92 2.66
CA ASP A 39 -13.11 12.16 1.79
C ASP A 39 -11.78 11.69 2.39
N TYR A 40 -11.83 11.02 3.52
CA TYR A 40 -10.62 10.54 4.18
C TYR A 40 -10.88 9.25 4.94
N THR A 41 -9.94 8.31 4.83
CA THR A 41 -9.94 7.11 5.67
C THR A 41 -8.53 6.85 6.18
N SER A 42 -8.43 6.41 7.42
CA SER A 42 -7.17 6.02 8.02
C SER A 42 -7.02 4.50 7.95
N PHE A 43 -5.80 4.03 7.75
CA PHE A 43 -5.52 2.60 7.78
C PHE A 43 -4.51 2.25 8.86
N HIS A 44 -4.55 0.99 9.27
CA HIS A 44 -3.55 0.42 10.15
C HIS A 44 -3.20 -0.96 9.60
N ASP A 45 -1.92 -1.19 9.33
CA ASP A 45 -1.45 -2.43 8.70
C ASP A 45 -0.97 -3.47 9.72
N GLY A 46 -1.09 -3.17 11.02
CA GLY A 46 -0.59 -4.00 12.10
C GLY A 46 0.74 -3.50 12.66
N ARG A 47 1.35 -2.53 12.00
CA ARG A 47 2.66 -2.00 12.38
C ARG A 47 2.70 -0.48 12.31
N ILE A 48 2.20 0.10 11.24
CA ILE A 48 2.17 1.55 11.03
C ILE A 48 0.77 1.98 10.63
N SER A 49 0.46 3.24 10.90
CA SER A 49 -0.79 3.87 10.46
C SER A 49 -0.55 4.80 9.28
N GLY A 50 -1.59 5.06 8.55
CA GLY A 50 -1.57 6.00 7.47
C GLY A 50 -2.97 6.37 7.04
N GLY A 51 -3.09 6.98 5.88
CA GLY A 51 -4.40 7.38 5.39
C GLY A 51 -4.44 7.55 3.89
N PHE A 52 -5.66 7.72 3.39
CA PHE A 52 -5.97 8.04 2.00
C PHE A 52 -6.86 9.26 1.98
N ALA A 53 -6.40 10.31 1.30
CA ALA A 53 -7.13 11.57 1.15
C ALA A 53 -7.66 11.69 -0.28
N LYS A 54 -8.98 11.90 -0.40
CA LYS A 54 -9.62 12.06 -1.70
C LYS A 54 -9.41 13.48 -2.23
N GLY A 55 -9.30 13.60 -3.54
CA GLY A 55 -9.28 14.90 -4.21
C GLY A 55 -7.90 15.48 -4.45
N VAL A 56 -6.85 14.77 -4.05
CA VAL A 56 -5.47 15.20 -4.30
C VAL A 56 -4.91 14.35 -5.43
N PRO A 57 -4.24 14.94 -6.44
CA PRO A 57 -3.62 14.14 -7.50
C PRO A 57 -2.56 13.21 -6.96
N VAL A 58 -2.41 12.04 -7.61
CA VAL A 58 -1.36 11.08 -7.26
C VAL A 58 0.00 11.73 -7.52
N ILE A 59 0.88 11.66 -6.53
CA ILE A 59 2.24 12.17 -6.62
C ILE A 59 3.12 11.10 -7.28
N LYS A 60 3.79 11.47 -8.38
CA LYS A 60 4.73 10.59 -9.07
C LYS A 60 6.15 10.97 -8.69
N GLY A 61 7.01 9.95 -8.54
CA GLY A 61 8.42 10.18 -8.24
C GLY A 61 8.72 10.40 -6.77
N GLY A 62 7.77 10.17 -5.88
CA GLY A 62 8.00 10.19 -4.44
C GLY A 62 8.66 8.91 -3.93
N PRO A 63 8.79 8.74 -2.62
CA PRO A 63 9.34 7.51 -2.04
C PRO A 63 8.55 6.28 -2.48
N LEU A 64 9.25 5.18 -2.68
CA LEU A 64 8.61 3.90 -2.96
C LEU A 64 8.33 3.19 -1.63
N LEU A 65 7.06 2.93 -1.35
CA LEU A 65 6.66 2.19 -0.16
C LEU A 65 6.69 0.71 -0.49
N VAL A 66 7.34 -0.08 0.35
CA VAL A 66 7.56 -1.50 0.10
C VAL A 66 6.92 -2.30 1.22
N ILE A 67 6.01 -3.20 0.84
CA ILE A 67 5.29 -4.09 1.75
C ILE A 67 6.00 -5.44 1.74
N TYR A 68 6.07 -6.10 2.90
CA TYR A 68 6.63 -7.45 2.98
C TYR A 68 5.52 -8.49 2.84
N ALA A 69 5.79 -9.58 2.14
CA ALA A 69 4.90 -10.74 2.07
C ALA A 69 5.72 -12.03 2.06
N ASP A 70 5.28 -13.01 2.86
CA ASP A 70 5.93 -14.32 2.86
C ASP A 70 5.72 -15.04 1.52
N ASP A 71 4.53 -14.96 0.98
CA ASP A 71 4.15 -15.62 -0.28
C ASP A 71 3.95 -14.57 -1.37
N LEU A 72 5.02 -14.27 -2.08
CA LEU A 72 5.02 -13.22 -3.08
C LEU A 72 4.08 -13.52 -4.25
N ALA A 73 4.06 -14.76 -4.71
CA ALA A 73 3.22 -15.17 -5.83
C ALA A 73 1.73 -15.06 -5.50
N LEU A 74 1.34 -15.38 -4.27
CA LEU A 74 -0.04 -15.27 -3.82
C LEU A 74 -0.50 -13.82 -3.85
N ILE A 75 0.30 -12.91 -3.31
CA ILE A 75 -0.05 -11.48 -3.25
C ILE A 75 -0.08 -10.89 -4.66
N TYR A 76 0.84 -11.29 -5.53
CA TYR A 76 0.84 -10.88 -6.94
C TYR A 76 -0.52 -11.17 -7.59
N SER A 77 -1.02 -12.39 -7.41
CA SER A 77 -2.31 -12.80 -7.95
C SER A 77 -3.48 -12.04 -7.33
N ARG A 78 -3.44 -11.82 -6.02
CA ARG A 78 -4.50 -11.10 -5.30
C ARG A 78 -4.59 -9.64 -5.73
N ILE A 79 -3.46 -9.00 -5.97
CA ILE A 79 -3.43 -7.61 -6.44
C ILE A 79 -4.13 -7.50 -7.79
N ILE A 80 -3.81 -8.39 -8.72
CA ILE A 80 -4.45 -8.39 -10.05
C ILE A 80 -5.96 -8.63 -9.92
N ALA A 81 -6.36 -9.64 -9.13
CA ALA A 81 -7.76 -9.98 -8.95
C ALA A 81 -8.56 -8.84 -8.30
N ALA A 82 -7.93 -8.02 -7.47
CA ALA A 82 -8.58 -6.92 -6.76
C ALA A 82 -8.55 -5.59 -7.53
N GLY A 83 -8.00 -5.56 -8.75
CA GLY A 83 -7.99 -4.37 -9.59
C GLY A 83 -6.71 -3.55 -9.58
N GLY A 84 -5.67 -4.05 -8.95
CA GLY A 84 -4.34 -3.44 -9.04
C GLY A 84 -3.66 -3.82 -10.35
N ARG A 85 -2.60 -3.11 -10.68
CA ARG A 85 -1.85 -3.34 -11.91
C ARG A 85 -0.39 -3.60 -11.59
N ILE A 86 0.19 -4.67 -12.15
CA ILE A 86 1.61 -4.94 -12.02
C ILE A 86 2.36 -4.04 -13.00
N THR A 87 3.22 -3.17 -12.47
CA THR A 87 4.01 -2.25 -13.31
C THR A 87 5.42 -2.78 -13.56
N LYS A 88 5.91 -3.64 -12.68
CA LYS A 88 7.19 -4.31 -12.87
C LYS A 88 7.09 -5.74 -12.34
N PRO A 89 7.17 -6.75 -13.19
CA PRO A 89 7.08 -8.15 -12.75
C PRO A 89 8.18 -8.51 -11.77
N THR A 90 7.97 -9.60 -11.04
CA THR A 90 8.91 -10.07 -10.02
C THR A 90 10.33 -10.17 -10.56
N PHE A 91 11.28 -9.61 -9.82
CA PHE A 91 12.70 -9.66 -10.15
C PHE A 91 13.50 -9.91 -8.88
N GLU A 92 14.70 -10.44 -9.06
CA GLU A 92 15.60 -10.73 -7.96
C GLU A 92 16.50 -9.53 -7.66
N PHE A 93 16.88 -9.40 -6.40
CA PHE A 93 17.88 -8.45 -5.94
C PHE A 93 18.62 -9.08 -4.75
N PRO A 94 19.76 -8.50 -4.33
CA PRO A 94 20.45 -9.03 -3.15
C PRO A 94 19.56 -8.99 -1.91
N GLY A 95 19.22 -10.15 -1.40
CA GLY A 95 18.36 -10.30 -0.22
C GLY A 95 16.99 -10.88 -0.49
N GLY A 96 16.53 -10.94 -1.74
CA GLY A 96 15.23 -11.52 -2.04
C GLY A 96 14.70 -11.20 -3.42
N ARG A 97 13.38 -11.08 -3.49
CA ARG A 97 12.66 -10.78 -4.73
C ARG A 97 11.60 -9.74 -4.46
N ARG A 98 11.23 -8.97 -5.46
CA ARG A 98 10.12 -8.02 -5.35
C ARG A 98 9.47 -7.76 -6.69
N PHE A 99 8.28 -7.15 -6.64
CA PHE A 99 7.60 -6.63 -7.81
C PHE A 99 6.99 -5.29 -7.47
N HIS A 100 6.63 -4.52 -8.49
CA HIS A 100 5.98 -3.22 -8.32
C HIS A 100 4.56 -3.27 -8.85
N PHE A 101 3.67 -2.52 -8.21
CA PHE A 101 2.27 -2.43 -8.65
C PHE A 101 1.73 -1.03 -8.40
N THR A 102 0.66 -0.70 -9.11
CA THR A 102 -0.15 0.46 -8.75
C THR A 102 -1.48 -0.03 -8.17
N ASP A 103 -1.95 0.69 -7.15
CA ASP A 103 -3.27 0.44 -6.61
C ASP A 103 -4.34 1.00 -7.57
N PRO A 104 -5.65 0.80 -7.29
CA PRO A 104 -6.70 1.32 -8.18
C PRO A 104 -6.70 2.83 -8.35
N ASN A 105 -6.06 3.57 -7.45
CA ASN A 105 -5.93 5.03 -7.55
C ASN A 105 -4.74 5.46 -8.41
N GLY A 106 -3.80 4.55 -8.67
CA GLY A 106 -2.56 4.86 -9.36
C GLY A 106 -1.36 5.10 -8.44
N ASN A 107 -1.49 4.90 -7.14
CA ASN A 107 -0.34 4.96 -6.22
C ASN A 107 0.60 3.80 -6.50
N LEU A 108 1.90 4.10 -6.60
CA LEU A 108 2.92 3.08 -6.86
C LEU A 108 3.48 2.55 -5.54
N LEU A 109 3.45 1.23 -5.40
CA LEU A 109 4.04 0.53 -4.27
C LEU A 109 4.81 -0.69 -4.79
N ALA A 110 5.51 -1.35 -3.89
CA ALA A 110 6.18 -2.61 -4.19
C ALA A 110 5.88 -3.61 -3.08
N VAL A 111 6.04 -4.89 -3.40
CA VAL A 111 5.98 -5.97 -2.42
C VAL A 111 7.26 -6.78 -2.57
N TRP A 112 7.88 -7.13 -1.45
CA TRP A 112 9.10 -7.93 -1.46
C TRP A 112 8.98 -9.13 -0.54
N SER A 113 9.86 -10.09 -0.75
CA SER A 113 10.00 -11.26 0.10
C SER A 113 11.46 -11.66 0.15
N ASP A 114 11.87 -12.19 1.29
CA ASP A 114 13.20 -12.79 1.45
C ASP A 114 13.21 -14.29 1.09
N LYS A 115 12.08 -14.77 0.60
CA LYS A 115 11.88 -16.20 0.27
C LYS A 115 11.81 -16.49 -1.21
#